data_ee09a524990a0735a7b53753c3b26ade
#
_entry.id   ee09a524990a0735a7b53753c3b26ade
#
_cell.length_a   1.000
_cell.length_b   1.000
_cell.length_c   1.000
_cell.angle_alpha   90.00
_cell.angle_beta   90.00
_cell.angle_gamma   90.00
#
_symmetry.space_group_name_H-M   'P 1'
#
loop_
_entity.id
_entity.type
_entity.pdbx_description
1 polymer ?
#
loop_
_entity_poly.entity_id
_entity_poly.type
_entity_poly.pdbx_seq_one_letter_code
_entity_poly.pdbx_strand_id
1 'polypeptide(L)'
;MKFLVKLFPEIIIKSKPVRKKFTKQLRDNLRKLLLPLDPNLEIIRDWDRITIETASRDPEVLAGFVAVLSNTPGIAHIVEVLEYPLVDVHDIFEKTRLAIGDSLRGKSFVVRCKRVGSHDFNSSEVERYV
;
A
#
# COMPACT_ATOMS: atom_id res chain seq x y z
N MET A 1 -4.31 -8.60 -1.15
CA MET A 1 -3.32 -7.75 -0.44
C MET A 1 -2.64 -6.81 -1.43
N LYS A 2 -2.52 -5.58 -1.08
CA LYS A 2 -1.92 -4.55 -1.91
C LYS A 2 -0.78 -3.87 -1.14
N PHE A 3 0.35 -3.66 -1.82
CA PHE A 3 1.49 -2.92 -1.25
C PHE A 3 1.67 -1.64 -2.05
N LEU A 4 1.67 -0.50 -1.35
CA LEU A 4 2.04 0.77 -1.94
C LEU A 4 3.52 1.03 -1.65
N VAL A 5 4.31 1.13 -2.71
CA VAL A 5 5.74 1.37 -2.64
C VAL A 5 5.99 2.84 -2.95
N LYS A 6 6.47 3.59 -1.96
CA LYS A 6 6.78 5.01 -2.11
C LYS A 6 8.26 5.19 -2.36
N LEU A 7 8.59 6.02 -3.35
CA LEU A 7 9.95 6.29 -3.76
C LEU A 7 10.57 7.42 -2.94
N PHE A 8 11.89 7.48 -2.92
CA PHE A 8 12.58 8.61 -2.30
C PHE A 8 12.21 9.92 -3.00
N PRO A 9 12.05 11.04 -2.26
CA PRO A 9 11.73 12.34 -2.85
C PRO A 9 12.72 12.79 -3.91
N GLU A 10 13.98 12.44 -3.79
CA GLU A 10 15.04 12.77 -4.75
C GLU A 10 14.77 12.19 -6.13
N ILE A 11 14.05 11.08 -6.21
CA ILE A 11 13.68 10.45 -7.49
C ILE A 11 12.49 11.18 -8.10
N ILE A 12 11.52 11.58 -7.27
CA ILE A 12 10.29 12.22 -7.72
C ILE A 12 10.54 13.59 -8.32
N ILE A 13 11.52 14.34 -7.78
CA ILE A 13 11.86 15.68 -8.25
C ILE A 13 12.72 15.69 -9.52
N LYS A 14 13.19 14.54 -9.97
CA LYS A 14 13.97 14.45 -11.22
C LYS A 14 13.09 14.73 -12.43
N SER A 15 13.72 15.05 -13.58
CA SER A 15 13.00 15.25 -14.83
C SER A 15 12.17 14.02 -15.20
N LYS A 16 11.06 14.25 -15.91
CA LYS A 16 10.14 13.18 -16.30
C LYS A 16 10.81 12.00 -17.01
N PRO A 17 11.72 12.21 -17.99
CA PRO A 17 12.42 11.10 -18.65
C PRO A 17 13.28 10.27 -17.69
N VAL A 18 14.02 10.94 -16.79
CA VAL A 18 14.89 10.28 -15.81
C VAL A 18 14.05 9.49 -14.81
N ARG A 19 12.97 10.08 -14.32
CA ARG A 19 12.05 9.43 -13.39
C ARG A 19 11.41 8.19 -14.02
N LYS A 20 10.94 8.27 -15.26
CA LYS A 20 10.36 7.13 -15.97
C LYS A 20 11.36 6.00 -16.13
N LYS A 21 12.59 6.30 -16.50
CA LYS A 21 13.65 5.31 -16.67
C LYS A 21 13.92 4.59 -15.35
N PHE A 22 14.03 5.33 -14.26
CA PHE A 22 14.29 4.78 -12.94
C PHE A 22 13.13 3.89 -12.46
N THR A 23 11.89 4.39 -12.54
CA THR A 23 10.73 3.64 -12.09
C THR A 23 10.49 2.39 -12.92
N LYS A 24 10.77 2.42 -14.21
CA LYS A 24 10.67 1.25 -15.08
C LYS A 24 11.69 0.19 -14.68
N GLN A 25 12.93 0.60 -14.42
CA GLN A 25 13.99 -0.30 -13.99
C GLN A 25 13.66 -0.92 -12.62
N LEU A 26 13.17 -0.12 -11.70
CA LEU A 26 12.75 -0.59 -10.38
C LEU A 26 11.60 -1.59 -10.49
N ARG A 27 10.60 -1.31 -11.31
CA ARG A 27 9.49 -2.24 -11.58
C ARG A 27 10.00 -3.56 -12.12
N ASP A 28 10.90 -3.53 -13.09
CA ASP A 28 11.43 -4.74 -13.70
C ASP A 28 12.24 -5.58 -12.69
N ASN A 29 13.02 -4.92 -11.84
CA ASN A 29 13.75 -5.58 -10.76
C ASN A 29 12.81 -6.21 -9.74
N LEU A 30 11.77 -5.49 -9.32
CA LEU A 30 10.78 -6.01 -8.37
C LEU A 30 10.03 -7.20 -8.93
N ARG A 31 9.64 -7.14 -10.20
CA ARG A 31 8.98 -8.27 -10.87
C ARG A 31 9.87 -9.50 -10.83
N LYS A 32 11.14 -9.34 -11.15
CA LYS A 32 12.11 -10.44 -11.16
C LYS A 32 12.29 -11.07 -9.78
N LEU A 33 12.29 -10.25 -8.73
CA LEU A 33 12.47 -10.71 -7.36
C LEU A 33 11.19 -11.30 -6.74
N LEU A 34 10.01 -10.81 -7.14
CA LEU A 34 8.75 -11.19 -6.54
C LEU A 34 8.01 -12.31 -7.29
N LEU A 35 8.27 -12.51 -8.59
CA LEU A 35 7.64 -13.60 -9.35
C LEU A 35 7.78 -14.97 -8.72
N PRO A 36 8.93 -15.35 -8.12
CA PRO A 36 9.03 -16.63 -7.43
C PRO A 36 8.09 -16.79 -6.25
N LEU A 37 7.67 -15.67 -5.63
CA LEU A 37 6.75 -15.68 -4.50
C LEU A 37 5.29 -15.77 -4.95
N ASP A 38 4.95 -15.07 -6.04
CA ASP A 38 3.61 -15.10 -6.63
C ASP A 38 3.71 -14.86 -8.14
N PRO A 39 3.58 -15.92 -8.97
CA PRO A 39 3.67 -15.77 -10.42
C PRO A 39 2.56 -14.93 -11.05
N ASN A 40 1.44 -14.74 -10.33
CA ASN A 40 0.27 -14.01 -10.82
C ASN A 40 0.19 -12.58 -10.26
N LEU A 41 1.24 -12.09 -9.62
CA LEU A 41 1.24 -10.73 -9.08
C LEU A 41 1.10 -9.68 -10.18
N GLU A 42 0.52 -8.54 -9.83
CA GLU A 42 0.43 -7.38 -10.70
C GLU A 42 1.25 -6.23 -10.12
N ILE A 43 1.99 -5.56 -10.98
CA ILE A 43 2.77 -4.38 -10.62
C ILE A 43 2.30 -3.23 -11.48
N ILE A 44 1.78 -2.18 -10.83
CA ILE A 44 1.25 -0.99 -11.49
C ILE A 44 2.17 0.17 -11.16
N ARG A 45 2.75 0.78 -12.19
CA ARG A 45 3.64 1.91 -12.05
C ARG A 45 2.88 3.21 -12.21
N ASP A 46 3.02 4.11 -11.23
CA ASP A 46 2.52 5.47 -11.30
C ASP A 46 3.70 6.44 -11.25
N TRP A 47 3.45 7.75 -11.38
CA TRP A 47 4.51 8.76 -11.44
C TRP A 47 5.30 8.91 -10.14
N ASP A 48 4.67 8.65 -8.99
CA ASP A 48 5.28 8.84 -7.66
C ASP A 48 5.36 7.56 -6.83
N ARG A 49 4.79 6.46 -7.33
CA ARG A 49 4.72 5.21 -6.56
C ARG A 49 4.57 4.00 -7.46
N ILE A 50 4.79 2.85 -6.86
CA ILE A 50 4.54 1.55 -7.48
C ILE A 50 3.54 0.82 -6.60
N THR A 51 2.51 0.25 -7.20
CA THR A 51 1.51 -0.55 -6.50
C THR A 51 1.70 -2.02 -6.88
N ILE A 52 1.78 -2.88 -5.88
CA ILE A 52 1.93 -4.32 -6.07
C ILE A 52 0.70 -5.01 -5.51
N GLU A 53 0.01 -5.77 -6.36
CA GLU A 53 -1.16 -6.55 -5.97
C GLU A 53 -0.85 -8.03 -6.01
N THR A 54 -1.20 -8.74 -4.94
CA THR A 54 -1.11 -10.18 -4.85
C THR A 54 -2.42 -10.76 -4.34
N ALA A 55 -2.86 -11.87 -4.92
CA ALA A 55 -4.01 -12.61 -4.44
C ALA A 55 -3.65 -13.51 -3.25
N SER A 56 -2.37 -13.74 -2.99
CA SER A 56 -1.92 -14.58 -1.90
C SER A 56 -2.23 -13.94 -0.55
N ARG A 57 -2.66 -14.76 0.40
CA ARG A 57 -2.86 -14.38 1.80
C ARG A 57 -1.99 -15.23 2.73
N ASP A 58 -1.09 -16.01 2.18
CA ASP A 58 -0.14 -16.81 2.94
C ASP A 58 0.82 -15.88 3.69
N PRO A 59 0.89 -15.95 5.03
CA PRO A 59 1.80 -15.10 5.80
C PRO A 59 3.26 -15.21 5.41
N GLU A 60 3.71 -16.38 4.98
CA GLU A 60 5.10 -16.59 4.54
C GLU A 60 5.37 -15.86 3.23
N VAL A 61 4.42 -15.91 2.29
CA VAL A 61 4.52 -15.19 1.01
C VAL A 61 4.53 -13.68 1.26
N LEU A 62 3.62 -13.19 2.10
CA LEU A 62 3.53 -11.77 2.42
C LEU A 62 4.78 -11.27 3.16
N ALA A 63 5.32 -12.06 4.07
CA ALA A 63 6.59 -11.76 4.74
C ALA A 63 7.75 -11.70 3.73
N GLY A 64 7.74 -12.57 2.73
CA GLY A 64 8.70 -12.55 1.63
C GLY A 64 8.62 -11.26 0.82
N PHE A 65 7.41 -10.79 0.49
CA PHE A 65 7.22 -9.49 -0.17
C PHE A 65 7.82 -8.36 0.65
N VAL A 66 7.52 -8.30 1.94
CA VAL A 66 8.02 -7.26 2.83
C VAL A 66 9.56 -7.31 2.89
N ALA A 67 10.15 -8.49 3.01
CA ALA A 67 11.61 -8.65 3.05
C ALA A 67 12.27 -8.14 1.77
N VAL A 68 11.75 -8.50 0.61
CA VAL A 68 12.29 -8.06 -0.69
C VAL A 68 12.16 -6.55 -0.82
N LEU A 69 10.97 -6.00 -0.54
CA LEU A 69 10.71 -4.56 -0.68
C LEU A 69 11.55 -3.74 0.29
N SER A 70 11.74 -4.21 1.53
CA SER A 70 12.55 -3.51 2.53
C SER A 70 14.03 -3.47 2.18
N ASN A 71 14.52 -4.40 1.37
CA ASN A 71 15.91 -4.49 0.98
C ASN A 71 16.20 -3.98 -0.42
N THR A 72 15.21 -3.45 -1.12
CA THR A 72 15.39 -2.93 -2.48
C THR A 72 15.79 -1.45 -2.45
N PRO A 73 16.91 -1.06 -3.09
CA PRO A 73 17.31 0.34 -3.15
C PRO A 73 16.30 1.20 -3.90
N GLY A 74 16.16 2.46 -3.49
CA GLY A 74 15.25 3.41 -4.13
C GLY A 74 13.86 3.49 -3.51
N ILE A 75 13.53 2.58 -2.60
CA ILE A 75 12.26 2.55 -1.90
C ILE A 75 12.39 3.26 -0.55
N ALA A 76 11.59 4.30 -0.34
CA ALA A 76 11.56 5.04 0.94
C ALA A 76 10.66 4.35 1.96
N HIS A 77 9.44 4.00 1.54
CA HIS A 77 8.45 3.36 2.41
C HIS A 77 7.67 2.30 1.66
N ILE A 78 7.20 1.31 2.41
CA ILE A 78 6.17 0.37 1.96
C ILE A 78 4.97 0.49 2.89
N VAL A 79 3.77 0.47 2.30
CA VAL A 79 2.51 0.49 3.04
C VAL A 79 1.69 -0.71 2.62
N GLU A 80 1.33 -1.55 3.57
CA GLU A 80 0.40 -2.64 3.33
C GLU A 80 -1.03 -2.10 3.36
N VAL A 81 -1.82 -2.45 2.34
CA VAL A 81 -3.17 -1.94 2.18
C VAL A 81 -4.14 -3.10 2.06
N LEU A 82 -5.20 -3.04 2.84
CA LEU A 82 -6.38 -3.88 2.70
C LEU A 82 -7.44 -3.07 1.98
N GLU A 83 -7.95 -3.61 0.89
CA GLU A 83 -8.92 -2.92 0.05
C GLU A 83 -10.27 -3.62 0.14
N TYR A 84 -11.30 -2.83 0.40
CA TYR A 84 -12.68 -3.30 0.49
C TYR A 84 -13.61 -2.37 -0.26
N PRO A 85 -14.74 -2.88 -0.80
CA PRO A 85 -15.77 -2.01 -1.36
C PRO A 85 -16.28 -1.02 -0.31
N LEU A 86 -16.51 0.22 -0.73
CA LEU A 86 -17.06 1.25 0.14
C LEU A 86 -18.57 1.06 0.25
N VAL A 87 -19.06 0.87 1.48
CA VAL A 87 -20.50 0.74 1.76
C VAL A 87 -20.99 1.95 2.57
N ASP A 88 -20.55 2.06 3.83
CA ASP A 88 -20.88 3.17 4.72
C ASP A 88 -19.83 3.32 5.81
N VAL A 89 -20.01 4.30 6.70
CA VAL A 89 -19.06 4.58 7.80
C VAL A 89 -19.00 3.43 8.78
N HIS A 90 -20.15 2.80 9.08
CA HIS A 90 -20.19 1.65 9.99
C HIS A 90 -19.42 0.46 9.41
N ASP A 91 -19.56 0.20 8.12
CA ASP A 91 -18.81 -0.87 7.45
C ASP A 91 -17.30 -0.61 7.49
N ILE A 92 -16.88 0.63 7.32
CA ILE A 92 -15.47 1.03 7.47
C ILE A 92 -14.98 0.70 8.87
N PHE A 93 -15.75 1.03 9.90
CA PHE A 93 -15.43 0.71 11.29
C PHE A 93 -15.26 -0.79 11.50
N GLU A 94 -16.23 -1.59 11.04
CA GLU A 94 -16.20 -3.05 11.19
C GLU A 94 -14.99 -3.68 10.50
N LYS A 95 -14.69 -3.26 9.28
CA LYS A 95 -13.53 -3.75 8.53
C LYS A 95 -12.21 -3.37 9.19
N THR A 96 -12.12 -2.15 9.71
CA THR A 96 -10.94 -1.67 10.43
C THR A 96 -10.73 -2.46 11.72
N ARG A 97 -11.81 -2.67 12.46
CA ARG A 97 -11.76 -3.45 13.70
C ARG A 97 -11.28 -4.88 13.47
N LEU A 98 -11.79 -5.54 12.45
CA LEU A 98 -11.39 -6.91 12.10
C LEU A 98 -9.93 -6.98 11.65
N ALA A 99 -9.46 -5.95 10.93
CA ALA A 99 -8.10 -5.95 10.40
C ALA A 99 -7.03 -5.69 11.47
N ILE A 100 -7.26 -4.71 12.37
CA ILE A 100 -6.21 -4.23 13.28
C ILE A 100 -6.64 -4.06 14.72
N GLY A 101 -7.91 -4.32 15.06
CA GLY A 101 -8.45 -4.04 16.40
C GLY A 101 -7.65 -4.69 17.53
N ASP A 102 -7.28 -5.94 17.39
CA ASP A 102 -6.52 -6.67 18.41
C ASP A 102 -5.09 -6.14 18.55
N SER A 103 -4.48 -5.66 17.47
CA SER A 103 -3.13 -5.13 17.51
C SER A 103 -3.04 -3.76 18.18
N LEU A 104 -4.18 -3.07 18.38
CA LEU A 104 -4.26 -1.79 19.04
C LEU A 104 -4.48 -1.88 20.54
N ARG A 105 -4.75 -3.08 21.05
CA ARG A 105 -5.02 -3.28 22.49
C ARG A 105 -3.84 -2.78 23.34
N GLY A 106 -4.14 -1.93 24.32
CA GLY A 106 -3.13 -1.36 25.21
C GLY A 106 -2.24 -0.29 24.57
N LYS A 107 -2.57 0.18 23.36
CA LYS A 107 -1.81 1.18 22.63
C LYS A 107 -2.65 2.41 22.38
N SER A 108 -2.01 3.58 22.34
CA SER A 108 -2.62 4.80 21.84
C SER A 108 -2.58 4.79 20.32
N PHE A 109 -3.65 5.29 19.68
CA PHE A 109 -3.72 5.36 18.23
C PHE A 109 -4.51 6.58 17.78
N VAL A 110 -4.32 6.98 16.54
CA VAL A 110 -5.06 8.05 15.89
C VAL A 110 -5.58 7.54 14.56
N VAL A 111 -6.85 7.85 14.27
CA VAL A 111 -7.47 7.56 12.99
C VAL A 111 -7.33 8.77 12.08
N ARG A 112 -6.77 8.57 10.89
CA ARG A 112 -6.67 9.58 9.86
C ARG A 112 -7.45 9.11 8.63
N CYS A 113 -8.32 9.95 8.13
CA CYS A 113 -9.11 9.65 6.95
C CYS A 113 -8.81 10.67 5.86
N LYS A 114 -8.47 10.17 4.67
CA LYS A 114 -8.36 10.98 3.47
C LYS A 114 -9.46 10.55 2.51
N ARG A 115 -10.35 11.49 2.18
CA ARG A 115 -11.46 11.24 1.29
C ARG A 115 -11.14 11.76 -0.10
N VAL A 116 -11.45 10.95 -1.11
CA VAL A 116 -11.30 11.32 -2.52
C VAL A 116 -12.65 11.07 -3.21
N GLY A 117 -13.10 12.03 -3.99
CA GLY A 117 -14.39 11.95 -4.67
C GLY A 117 -15.55 12.44 -3.82
N SER A 118 -16.79 12.13 -4.22
CA SER A 118 -18.02 12.55 -3.56
C SER A 118 -18.61 11.40 -2.74
N HIS A 119 -18.92 11.66 -1.47
CA HIS A 119 -19.47 10.67 -0.54
C HIS A 119 -20.50 11.32 0.38
N ASP A 120 -21.35 10.48 1.00
CA ASP A 120 -22.38 10.92 1.94
C ASP A 120 -21.85 11.30 3.32
N PHE A 121 -20.55 11.12 3.55
CA PHE A 121 -19.88 11.41 4.80
C PHE A 121 -18.61 12.22 4.54
N ASN A 122 -18.11 12.91 5.57
CA ASN A 122 -16.84 13.61 5.50
C ASN A 122 -15.72 12.85 6.28
N SER A 123 -14.48 13.31 6.12
CA SER A 123 -13.33 12.68 6.77
C SER A 123 -13.42 12.69 8.30
N SER A 124 -13.93 13.79 8.88
CA SER A 124 -14.08 13.90 10.33
C SER A 124 -15.09 12.91 10.89
N GLU A 125 -16.18 12.64 10.15
CA GLU A 125 -17.18 11.65 10.56
C GLU A 125 -16.56 10.25 10.62
N VAL A 126 -15.77 9.89 9.62
CA VAL A 126 -15.06 8.60 9.60
C VAL A 126 -14.08 8.50 10.75
N GLU A 127 -13.27 9.53 10.97
CA GLU A 127 -12.26 9.54 12.03
C GLU A 127 -12.88 9.40 13.42
N ARG A 128 -14.01 10.06 13.66
CA ARG A 128 -14.72 9.97 14.94
C ARG A 128 -15.42 8.64 15.14
N TYR A 129 -16.02 8.09 14.08
CA TYR A 129 -16.74 6.82 14.17
C TYR A 129 -15.79 5.64 14.37
N VAL A 130 -14.68 5.62 13.63
CA VAL A 130 -13.70 4.56 13.71
C VAL A 130 -12.76 4.76 14.90
#